data_a9d5e4e40a1a14f9fc58d2c64fb44a5b
#
_entry.id   a9d5e4e40a1a14f9fc58d2c64fb44a5b
#
_cell.length_a   1.000
_cell.length_b   1.000
_cell.length_c   1.000
_cell.angle_alpha   90.00
_cell.angle_beta   90.00
_cell.angle_gamma   90.00
#
_symmetry.space_group_name_H-M   'P 1'
#
loop_
_entity.id
_entity.type
_entity.pdbx_description
1 polymer ?
#
loop_
_entity_poly.entity_id
_entity_poly.type
_entity_poly.pdbx_seq_one_letter_code
_entity_poly.pdbx_strand_id
1 'polypeptide(L)'
;MNKTYKLSALWMMCLILLGCLSFSACDDGDEEDTNQYKGGISLNVFGPSPVARGGELRFLGSGMDKIQSISILGCGEITDIEVISANEIRVTVPQTAEVGYVTLKTPTGEITTKTKITYTEPIGVETITPNPVKPGEVLVIKGEYLNLIKEVIFFEELPVGEDDFIAHSRKEIQVKVPMEARTGDVTLADASSEDSDALRNLIHVKGLVVILPSVEAPLDLTAKKPGDEIVVKGKDLDLVNIVKMPNGEEVEFDYAKSGEGEETITFILPENATNGAVVMIPASGVEVAIANIGMALPERVVATPASGLRGGDMITLTGINMELVTTVTFPGVEEAVEPAAKSATEVEVVMPVAAISGELLLNTASGTSVSVAITTIKPEFMAFVNDAVSLGGDVTIQGKNLDLIAKVVYTGGAEVEVTPTSTTELTIAMPTMGTESGVLPLVMSNGESVETTILTINAPEFCYIPVLPGEDEELKGGEIFTIAVENGDKLTGVEVDGKAVQFIINGNTLV
;
A
#
# COMPACT_ATOMS: atom_id res chain seq x y z
N MET A 1 -20.46 -29.48 -8.18
CA MET A 1 -19.02 -29.19 -8.39
C MET A 1 -18.20 -30.25 -7.66
N ASN A 2 -17.98 -31.42 -8.25
CA ASN A 2 -17.17 -32.49 -7.66
C ASN A 2 -16.64 -33.37 -8.82
N LYS A 3 -15.55 -32.94 -9.46
CA LYS A 3 -14.92 -33.74 -10.53
C LYS A 3 -13.39 -33.67 -10.60
N THR A 4 -12.70 -33.05 -9.63
CA THR A 4 -11.23 -32.87 -9.70
C THR A 4 -10.40 -33.77 -8.79
N TYR A 5 -11.00 -34.61 -7.94
CA TYR A 5 -10.23 -35.47 -7.01
C TYR A 5 -10.02 -36.93 -7.48
N LYS A 6 -10.55 -37.32 -8.63
CA LYS A 6 -10.37 -38.70 -9.14
C LYS A 6 -9.19 -38.88 -10.09
N LEU A 7 -8.58 -37.81 -10.60
CA LEU A 7 -7.44 -37.92 -11.52
C LEU A 7 -6.08 -38.02 -10.80
N SER A 8 -5.95 -37.43 -9.60
CA SER A 8 -4.70 -37.48 -8.82
C SER A 8 -4.45 -38.85 -8.19
N ALA A 9 -5.51 -39.56 -7.77
CA ALA A 9 -5.38 -40.91 -7.20
C ALA A 9 -4.97 -41.96 -8.26
N LEU A 10 -5.38 -41.81 -9.52
CA LEU A 10 -5.00 -42.70 -10.60
C LEU A 10 -3.53 -42.50 -11.00
N TRP A 11 -3.01 -41.25 -10.97
CA TRP A 11 -1.60 -40.97 -11.26
C TRP A 11 -0.67 -41.46 -10.14
N MET A 12 -1.10 -41.40 -8.88
CA MET A 12 -0.31 -41.90 -7.75
C MET A 12 -0.25 -43.45 -7.73
N MET A 13 -1.30 -44.12 -8.18
CA MET A 13 -1.32 -45.57 -8.30
C MET A 13 -0.50 -46.10 -9.50
N CYS A 14 -0.38 -45.32 -10.58
CA CYS A 14 0.51 -45.65 -11.70
C CYS A 14 2.00 -45.45 -11.36
N LEU A 15 2.36 -44.47 -10.50
CA LEU A 15 3.75 -44.24 -10.04
C LEU A 15 4.23 -45.36 -9.11
N ILE A 16 3.34 -45.92 -8.29
CA ILE A 16 3.67 -47.06 -7.38
C ILE A 16 3.81 -48.37 -8.18
N LEU A 17 3.07 -48.54 -9.28
CA LEU A 17 3.21 -49.74 -10.14
C LEU A 17 4.43 -49.71 -11.08
N LEU A 18 4.96 -48.47 -11.42
CA LEU A 18 6.20 -48.36 -12.18
C LEU A 18 7.46 -48.54 -11.32
N GLY A 19 7.36 -48.38 -10.00
CA GLY A 19 8.47 -48.54 -9.04
C GLY A 19 8.81 -50.00 -8.74
N CYS A 20 7.95 -50.97 -9.08
CA CYS A 20 8.14 -52.38 -8.78
C CYS A 20 8.72 -53.22 -9.95
N LEU A 21 9.07 -52.62 -11.08
CA LEU A 21 9.54 -53.35 -12.27
C LEU A 21 10.99 -53.09 -12.66
N SER A 22 11.81 -52.54 -11.75
CA SER A 22 13.23 -52.30 -12.04
C SER A 22 14.19 -53.07 -11.11
N PHE A 23 13.84 -54.28 -10.75
CA PHE A 23 14.80 -55.25 -10.26
C PHE A 23 14.88 -56.46 -11.22
N SER A 24 15.57 -56.23 -12.32
CA SER A 24 16.05 -57.34 -13.15
C SER A 24 17.35 -56.95 -13.81
N ALA A 25 18.37 -57.68 -13.44
CA ALA A 25 19.57 -58.02 -14.16
C ALA A 25 20.51 -56.88 -14.57
N CYS A 26 21.58 -56.72 -13.87
CA CYS A 26 22.87 -56.59 -14.49
C CYS A 26 23.61 -57.89 -14.23
N ASP A 27 23.52 -58.73 -15.22
CA ASP A 27 24.54 -59.69 -15.54
C ASP A 27 25.33 -59.05 -16.66
N ASP A 28 26.55 -58.66 -16.41
CA ASP A 28 27.65 -58.74 -17.37
C ASP A 28 28.97 -58.75 -16.62
N GLY A 29 29.67 -59.82 -16.85
CA GLY A 29 30.92 -60.15 -16.26
C GLY A 29 32.01 -59.13 -16.57
N ASP A 30 32.79 -58.88 -15.56
CA ASP A 30 34.21 -58.92 -15.72
C ASP A 30 34.82 -59.43 -14.43
N GLU A 31 35.79 -60.25 -14.65
CA GLU A 31 36.48 -61.13 -13.73
C GLU A 31 37.09 -60.42 -12.53
N GLU A 32 37.06 -61.15 -11.43
CA GLU A 32 38.04 -61.07 -10.36
C GLU A 32 37.86 -60.05 -9.26
N ASP A 33 37.03 -60.36 -8.28
CA ASP A 33 37.61 -60.42 -6.96
C ASP A 33 36.92 -61.47 -6.07
N THR A 34 37.03 -62.73 -6.37
CA THR A 34 36.68 -63.87 -5.49
C THR A 34 37.57 -64.00 -4.28
N ASN A 35 38.36 -62.96 -3.95
CA ASN A 35 39.25 -62.97 -2.77
C ASN A 35 38.62 -62.31 -1.54
N GLN A 36 37.42 -61.74 -1.65
CA GLN A 36 36.72 -61.14 -0.49
C GLN A 36 36.22 -62.13 0.57
N TYR A 37 36.21 -63.44 0.26
CA TYR A 37 35.74 -64.47 1.17
C TYR A 37 36.82 -65.40 1.80
N LYS A 38 38.09 -65.09 1.63
CA LYS A 38 39.18 -65.85 2.23
C LYS A 38 39.69 -65.18 3.54
N GLY A 39 38.86 -65.18 4.57
CA GLY A 39 39.35 -64.96 5.96
C GLY A 39 39.95 -63.59 6.28
N GLY A 40 39.71 -62.58 5.44
CA GLY A 40 40.13 -61.19 5.65
C GLY A 40 39.24 -60.49 6.68
N ILE A 41 39.84 -59.50 7.39
CA ILE A 41 39.08 -58.62 8.27
C ILE A 41 38.39 -57.59 7.42
N SER A 42 37.06 -57.45 7.53
CA SER A 42 36.27 -56.47 6.76
C SER A 42 35.16 -55.88 7.63
N LEU A 43 34.90 -54.56 7.48
CA LEU A 43 33.79 -53.87 8.09
C LEU A 43 32.66 -53.76 7.04
N ASN A 44 31.49 -54.30 7.33
CA ASN A 44 30.32 -54.20 6.45
C ASN A 44 29.43 -53.01 6.84
N VAL A 45 29.13 -52.86 8.11
CA VAL A 45 28.27 -51.77 8.65
C VAL A 45 28.63 -51.45 10.09
N PHE A 46 28.42 -50.25 10.47
CA PHE A 46 28.50 -49.81 11.88
C PHE A 46 27.27 -48.95 12.23
N GLY A 47 26.97 -48.90 13.53
CA GLY A 47 25.82 -48.10 13.98
C GLY A 47 25.41 -48.40 15.42
N PRO A 48 24.44 -47.65 15.95
CA PRO A 48 23.68 -46.58 15.27
C PRO A 48 24.54 -45.35 14.99
N SER A 49 24.14 -44.57 13.95
CA SER A 49 24.67 -43.24 13.73
C SER A 49 23.47 -42.40 13.27
N PRO A 50 23.06 -41.38 14.03
CA PRO A 50 23.69 -40.88 15.25
C PRO A 50 23.62 -41.84 16.47
N VAL A 51 24.62 -41.73 17.35
CA VAL A 51 24.74 -42.50 18.64
C VAL A 51 24.93 -41.52 19.81
N ALA A 52 24.42 -41.85 20.99
CA ALA A 52 24.69 -41.05 22.18
C ALA A 52 26.13 -41.25 22.69
N ARG A 53 26.81 -40.18 23.13
CA ARG A 53 28.06 -40.32 23.90
C ARG A 53 27.78 -41.10 25.21
N GLY A 54 28.61 -42.05 25.49
CA GLY A 54 28.34 -43.06 26.53
C GLY A 54 27.42 -44.19 26.11
N GLY A 55 26.86 -44.12 24.90
CA GLY A 55 26.07 -45.19 24.27
C GLY A 55 26.93 -46.25 23.58
N GLU A 56 26.29 -47.31 23.16
CA GLU A 56 26.92 -48.47 22.52
C GLU A 56 26.97 -48.26 21.00
N LEU A 57 28.16 -48.43 20.41
CA LEU A 57 28.38 -48.40 18.97
C LEU A 57 28.77 -49.83 18.52
N ARG A 58 28.06 -50.37 17.54
CA ARG A 58 28.23 -51.74 17.02
C ARG A 58 28.94 -51.71 15.67
N PHE A 59 29.85 -52.63 15.46
CA PHE A 59 30.52 -52.88 14.19
C PHE A 59 30.23 -54.28 13.74
N LEU A 60 29.74 -54.47 12.54
CA LEU A 60 29.42 -55.74 11.95
C LEU A 60 30.30 -55.97 10.72
N GLY A 61 30.88 -57.17 10.63
CA GLY A 61 31.84 -57.47 9.56
C GLY A 61 32.31 -58.90 9.61
N SER A 62 33.51 -59.16 9.09
CA SER A 62 34.18 -60.44 9.19
C SER A 62 35.50 -60.28 9.95
N GLY A 63 35.83 -61.22 10.83
CA GLY A 63 37.07 -61.18 11.63
C GLY A 63 37.10 -60.02 12.64
N MET A 64 35.93 -59.59 13.10
CA MET A 64 35.78 -58.49 14.08
C MET A 64 36.47 -58.79 15.44
N ASP A 65 36.55 -60.05 15.78
CA ASP A 65 37.27 -60.55 16.97
C ASP A 65 38.80 -60.26 16.96
N LYS A 66 39.34 -59.84 15.82
CA LYS A 66 40.76 -59.50 15.62
C LYS A 66 41.06 -58.01 15.66
N ILE A 67 40.06 -57.18 15.87
CA ILE A 67 40.25 -55.74 16.03
C ILE A 67 41.01 -55.47 17.31
N GLN A 68 42.09 -54.64 17.23
CA GLN A 68 42.98 -54.35 18.35
C GLN A 68 42.60 -53.08 19.08
N SER A 69 42.21 -52.08 18.34
CA SER A 69 41.72 -50.80 18.86
C SER A 69 40.82 -50.09 17.86
N ILE A 70 40.04 -49.15 18.36
CA ILE A 70 39.16 -48.29 17.56
C ILE A 70 39.50 -46.86 17.88
N SER A 71 39.73 -46.06 16.81
CA SER A 71 39.99 -44.62 16.93
C SER A 71 38.78 -43.84 16.48
N ILE A 72 38.26 -42.98 17.36
CA ILE A 72 37.19 -41.99 17.09
C ILE A 72 37.82 -40.62 17.24
N LEU A 73 37.47 -39.67 16.38
CA LEU A 73 37.97 -38.30 16.46
C LEU A 73 37.66 -37.69 17.84
N GLY A 74 38.59 -36.92 18.41
CA GLY A 74 38.46 -36.31 19.74
C GLY A 74 38.76 -37.30 20.92
N CYS A 75 39.04 -38.58 20.61
CA CYS A 75 39.33 -39.60 21.62
C CYS A 75 40.70 -40.22 21.37
N GLY A 76 41.28 -40.76 22.38
CA GLY A 76 42.43 -41.69 22.25
C GLY A 76 42.01 -43.05 21.62
N GLU A 77 42.99 -43.98 21.48
CA GLU A 77 42.66 -45.33 21.05
C GLU A 77 41.80 -46.06 22.11
N ILE A 78 40.66 -46.60 21.66
CA ILE A 78 39.71 -47.37 22.47
C ILE A 78 40.13 -48.83 22.35
N THR A 79 40.59 -49.41 23.43
CA THR A 79 41.02 -50.83 23.53
C THR A 79 40.04 -51.69 24.30
N ASP A 80 39.12 -51.07 25.01
CA ASP A 80 38.02 -51.76 25.72
C ASP A 80 36.91 -52.07 24.69
N ILE A 81 37.08 -53.20 24.00
CA ILE A 81 36.21 -53.68 22.95
C ILE A 81 35.47 -54.90 23.42
N GLU A 82 34.16 -54.86 23.46
CA GLU A 82 33.32 -56.00 23.72
C GLU A 82 33.20 -56.87 22.46
N VAL A 83 33.78 -58.08 22.45
CA VAL A 83 33.70 -59.02 21.34
C VAL A 83 32.47 -59.90 21.54
N ILE A 84 31.43 -59.69 20.73
CA ILE A 84 30.21 -60.49 20.75
C ILE A 84 30.40 -61.78 19.91
N SER A 85 31.05 -61.66 18.76
CA SER A 85 31.35 -62.79 17.87
C SER A 85 32.45 -62.39 16.88
N ALA A 86 32.87 -63.35 16.03
CA ALA A 86 33.77 -63.07 14.92
C ALA A 86 33.17 -62.09 13.87
N ASN A 87 31.89 -61.78 13.98
CA ASN A 87 31.17 -60.89 13.06
C ASN A 87 30.66 -59.60 13.72
N GLU A 88 30.76 -59.47 15.07
CA GLU A 88 30.25 -58.33 15.81
C GLU A 88 31.14 -57.97 16.98
N ILE A 89 31.48 -56.68 17.04
CA ILE A 89 32.07 -56.03 18.22
C ILE A 89 31.29 -54.79 18.63
N ARG A 90 31.43 -54.40 19.88
CA ARG A 90 30.79 -53.20 20.44
C ARG A 90 31.80 -52.41 21.23
N VAL A 91 31.61 -51.11 21.27
CA VAL A 91 32.36 -50.18 22.12
C VAL A 91 31.44 -49.15 22.73
N THR A 92 31.77 -48.67 23.92
CA THR A 92 31.13 -47.54 24.51
C THR A 92 31.74 -46.26 23.92
N VAL A 93 30.94 -45.36 23.35
CA VAL A 93 31.37 -44.10 22.77
C VAL A 93 31.86 -43.15 23.90
N PRO A 94 33.15 -42.69 23.88
CA PRO A 94 33.65 -41.75 24.88
C PRO A 94 32.90 -40.41 24.89
N GLN A 95 32.93 -39.72 26.04
CA GLN A 95 32.28 -38.40 26.19
C GLN A 95 32.96 -37.28 25.35
N THR A 96 34.23 -37.49 24.98
CA THR A 96 35.04 -36.53 24.18
C THR A 96 34.97 -36.82 22.68
N ALA A 97 34.16 -37.78 22.24
CA ALA A 97 34.07 -38.17 20.84
C ALA A 97 33.55 -37.01 19.99
N GLU A 98 34.17 -36.78 18.82
CA GLU A 98 33.80 -35.75 17.85
C GLU A 98 33.30 -36.39 16.55
N VAL A 99 32.49 -35.64 15.77
CA VAL A 99 31.98 -36.07 14.51
C VAL A 99 33.13 -36.34 13.52
N GLY A 100 33.23 -37.55 13.01
CA GLY A 100 34.34 -37.92 12.13
C GLY A 100 34.25 -39.34 11.62
N TYR A 101 35.27 -39.75 10.88
CA TYR A 101 35.41 -41.15 10.48
C TYR A 101 35.94 -41.99 11.65
N VAL A 102 35.53 -43.23 11.73
CA VAL A 102 36.02 -44.19 12.72
C VAL A 102 37.02 -45.09 12.04
N THR A 103 38.16 -45.30 12.68
CA THR A 103 39.22 -46.19 12.17
C THR A 103 39.39 -47.39 13.13
N LEU A 104 39.29 -48.60 12.59
CA LEU A 104 39.51 -49.87 13.27
C LEU A 104 40.92 -50.35 12.94
N LYS A 105 41.75 -50.58 13.96
CA LYS A 105 43.11 -51.10 13.80
C LYS A 105 43.08 -52.62 13.88
N THR A 106 43.68 -53.22 12.85
CA THR A 106 43.75 -54.67 12.72
C THR A 106 45.22 -55.15 12.73
N PRO A 107 45.52 -56.42 12.89
CA PRO A 107 46.89 -56.93 12.80
C PRO A 107 47.59 -56.68 11.43
N THR A 108 46.81 -56.45 10.39
CA THR A 108 47.30 -56.34 8.99
C THR A 108 47.14 -54.96 8.40
N GLY A 109 46.59 -53.96 9.14
CA GLY A 109 46.35 -52.61 8.69
C GLY A 109 45.19 -51.93 9.39
N GLU A 110 44.65 -50.89 8.79
CA GLU A 110 43.55 -50.09 9.33
C GLU A 110 42.34 -50.13 8.36
N ILE A 111 41.13 -50.14 8.96
CA ILE A 111 39.87 -50.03 8.21
C ILE A 111 39.15 -48.75 8.69
N THR A 112 38.95 -47.81 7.76
CA THR A 112 38.22 -46.57 8.06
C THR A 112 36.79 -46.68 7.54
N THR A 113 35.82 -46.22 8.32
CA THR A 113 34.40 -46.19 7.93
C THR A 113 34.18 -45.32 6.68
N LYS A 114 33.19 -45.68 5.82
CA LYS A 114 32.85 -44.92 4.64
C LYS A 114 32.04 -43.67 4.94
N THR A 115 31.35 -43.64 6.08
CA THR A 115 30.53 -42.52 6.54
C THR A 115 31.04 -42.04 7.88
N LYS A 116 30.85 -40.78 8.20
CA LYS A 116 31.14 -40.19 9.51
C LYS A 116 30.15 -40.71 10.55
N ILE A 117 30.63 -40.92 11.79
CA ILE A 117 29.77 -41.10 12.96
C ILE A 117 29.23 -39.75 13.38
N THR A 118 27.94 -39.69 13.71
CA THR A 118 27.29 -38.53 14.29
C THR A 118 26.70 -38.89 15.64
N TYR A 119 26.43 -37.90 16.48
CA TYR A 119 26.00 -38.09 17.83
C TYR A 119 24.61 -37.56 18.10
N THR A 120 23.81 -38.31 18.85
CA THR A 120 22.61 -37.83 19.54
C THR A 120 22.99 -37.65 21.00
N GLU A 121 23.04 -36.43 21.45
CA GLU A 121 23.19 -36.15 22.86
C GLU A 121 21.80 -35.93 23.45
N PRO A 122 21.53 -36.38 24.66
CA PRO A 122 20.28 -36.08 25.34
C PRO A 122 20.34 -34.64 25.88
N ILE A 123 20.56 -33.70 24.99
CA ILE A 123 20.53 -32.27 25.32
C ILE A 123 19.15 -31.95 25.84
N GLY A 124 19.06 -31.48 27.07
CA GLY A 124 17.81 -31.12 27.72
C GLY A 124 17.89 -29.73 28.29
N VAL A 125 16.84 -28.95 28.13
CA VAL A 125 16.67 -27.66 28.80
C VAL A 125 15.69 -27.83 29.95
N GLU A 126 16.08 -27.40 31.12
CA GLU A 126 15.27 -27.45 32.34
C GLU A 126 14.57 -26.12 32.60
N THR A 127 15.32 -24.99 32.45
CA THR A 127 14.80 -23.65 32.71
C THR A 127 15.44 -22.60 31.81
N ILE A 128 14.68 -21.57 31.51
CA ILE A 128 15.15 -20.32 30.94
C ILE A 128 14.74 -19.16 31.84
N THR A 129 15.70 -18.32 32.25
CA THR A 129 15.43 -17.21 33.19
C THR A 129 16.33 -16.02 32.94
N PRO A 130 15.84 -14.78 33.13
CA PRO A 130 14.46 -14.42 33.49
C PRO A 130 13.48 -14.64 32.32
N ASN A 131 12.22 -14.86 32.66
CA ASN A 131 11.12 -14.91 31.69
C ASN A 131 9.89 -14.24 32.34
N PRO A 132 9.45 -13.05 31.91
CA PRO A 132 9.93 -12.26 30.80
C PRO A 132 11.39 -11.75 30.93
N VAL A 133 12.02 -11.48 29.78
CA VAL A 133 13.36 -10.91 29.66
C VAL A 133 13.37 -9.64 28.84
N LYS A 134 14.22 -8.67 29.24
CA LYS A 134 14.39 -7.42 28.51
C LYS A 134 15.47 -7.59 27.43
N PRO A 135 15.29 -7.10 26.19
CA PRO A 135 16.37 -7.01 25.20
C PRO A 135 17.62 -6.37 25.80
N GLY A 136 18.78 -6.92 25.47
CA GLY A 136 20.06 -6.48 26.04
C GLY A 136 20.41 -7.08 27.41
N GLU A 137 19.48 -7.69 28.13
CA GLU A 137 19.76 -8.41 29.36
C GLU A 137 20.26 -9.86 29.11
N VAL A 138 20.78 -10.48 30.15
CA VAL A 138 21.32 -11.84 30.09
C VAL A 138 20.21 -12.85 30.33
N LEU A 139 20.02 -13.76 29.36
CA LEU A 139 19.19 -14.95 29.50
C LEU A 139 20.07 -16.12 29.96
N VAL A 140 19.68 -16.78 31.06
CA VAL A 140 20.33 -17.96 31.59
C VAL A 140 19.51 -19.19 31.22
N ILE A 141 20.11 -20.10 30.47
CA ILE A 141 19.54 -21.38 30.08
C ILE A 141 20.22 -22.47 30.90
N LYS A 142 19.45 -23.24 31.65
CA LYS A 142 19.97 -24.37 32.44
C LYS A 142 19.43 -25.70 31.92
N GLY A 143 20.29 -26.72 32.01
CA GLY A 143 19.95 -28.05 31.52
C GLY A 143 21.11 -29.04 31.58
N GLU A 144 21.09 -30.01 30.69
CA GLU A 144 22.13 -31.03 30.54
C GLU A 144 22.72 -31.03 29.12
N TYR A 145 24.01 -31.29 29.03
CA TYR A 145 24.78 -31.32 27.77
C TYR A 145 24.77 -30.03 26.96
N LEU A 146 24.51 -28.89 27.61
CA LEU A 146 24.47 -27.59 26.95
C LEU A 146 25.82 -27.15 26.37
N ASN A 147 26.93 -27.74 26.79
CA ASN A 147 28.26 -27.52 26.23
C ASN A 147 28.40 -27.94 24.74
N LEU A 148 27.41 -28.64 24.22
CA LEU A 148 27.38 -29.06 22.82
C LEU A 148 26.64 -28.07 21.93
N ILE A 149 25.95 -27.11 22.51
CA ILE A 149 25.20 -26.10 21.78
C ILE A 149 26.18 -25.11 21.13
N LYS A 150 25.99 -24.85 19.86
CA LYS A 150 26.75 -23.91 19.04
C LYS A 150 26.01 -22.61 18.78
N GLU A 151 24.67 -22.66 18.81
CA GLU A 151 23.82 -21.49 18.60
C GLU A 151 22.59 -21.52 19.51
N VAL A 152 22.23 -20.33 20.01
CA VAL A 152 20.93 -20.03 20.60
C VAL A 152 20.17 -19.16 19.61
N ILE A 153 19.09 -19.68 19.03
CA ILE A 153 18.33 -19.02 17.96
C ILE A 153 17.04 -18.50 18.58
N PHE A 154 16.91 -17.18 18.64
CA PHE A 154 15.68 -16.51 19.06
C PHE A 154 14.63 -16.57 17.95
N PHE A 155 13.38 -16.26 18.29
CA PHE A 155 12.26 -16.30 17.35
C PHE A 155 12.57 -15.50 16.07
N GLU A 156 12.06 -15.97 14.93
CA GLU A 156 12.33 -15.44 13.59
C GLU A 156 13.80 -15.56 13.12
N GLU A 157 14.42 -16.70 13.46
CA GLU A 157 15.74 -17.07 12.94
C GLU A 157 16.86 -16.08 13.32
N LEU A 158 16.83 -15.57 14.56
CA LEU A 158 17.85 -14.65 15.06
C LEU A 158 18.88 -15.44 15.89
N PRO A 159 20.00 -15.91 15.31
CA PRO A 159 21.00 -16.74 15.98
C PRO A 159 22.00 -15.91 16.79
N VAL A 160 22.42 -16.46 17.91
CA VAL A 160 23.60 -16.02 18.69
C VAL A 160 24.53 -17.21 18.77
N GLY A 161 25.73 -17.07 18.21
CA GLY A 161 26.76 -18.12 18.18
C GLY A 161 27.46 -18.33 19.52
N GLU A 162 28.13 -19.48 19.67
CA GLU A 162 28.84 -19.83 20.91
C GLU A 162 29.95 -18.83 21.31
N ASP A 163 30.52 -18.13 20.34
CA ASP A 163 31.56 -17.11 20.55
C ASP A 163 31.02 -15.88 21.31
N ASP A 164 29.73 -15.63 21.23
CA ASP A 164 29.01 -14.52 21.88
C ASP A 164 28.36 -14.96 23.22
N PHE A 165 28.53 -16.22 23.64
CA PHE A 165 28.01 -16.65 24.92
C PHE A 165 28.85 -16.07 26.07
N ILE A 166 28.18 -15.50 27.07
CA ILE A 166 28.80 -14.95 28.29
C ILE A 166 29.35 -16.10 29.17
N ALA A 167 28.59 -17.19 29.22
CA ALA A 167 29.03 -18.43 29.86
C ALA A 167 28.52 -19.62 29.05
N HIS A 168 29.39 -20.65 28.94
CA HIS A 168 29.08 -21.85 28.20
C HIS A 168 29.64 -23.07 28.94
N SER A 169 28.77 -23.88 29.51
CA SER A 169 29.12 -25.06 30.27
C SER A 169 28.14 -26.21 30.00
N ARG A 170 28.44 -27.41 30.52
CA ARG A 170 27.54 -28.56 30.37
C ARG A 170 26.13 -28.31 30.91
N LYS A 171 25.99 -27.46 31.94
CA LYS A 171 24.73 -27.26 32.67
C LYS A 171 24.12 -25.88 32.48
N GLU A 172 24.86 -24.95 31.89
CA GLU A 172 24.42 -23.57 31.80
C GLU A 172 24.97 -22.87 30.54
N ILE A 173 24.12 -22.14 29.85
CA ILE A 173 24.47 -21.13 28.86
C ILE A 173 23.96 -19.79 29.36
N GLN A 174 24.80 -18.75 29.26
CA GLN A 174 24.39 -17.36 29.44
C GLN A 174 24.58 -16.64 28.13
N VAL A 175 23.50 -16.04 27.63
CA VAL A 175 23.49 -15.35 26.36
C VAL A 175 22.83 -13.99 26.54
N LYS A 176 23.37 -12.95 25.88
CA LYS A 176 22.73 -11.64 25.81
C LYS A 176 21.58 -11.71 24.84
N VAL A 177 20.37 -11.29 25.26
CA VAL A 177 19.21 -11.23 24.38
C VAL A 177 19.43 -10.13 23.35
N PRO A 178 19.38 -10.42 22.05
CA PRO A 178 19.51 -9.40 21.02
C PRO A 178 18.44 -8.30 21.15
N MET A 179 18.77 -7.10 20.71
CA MET A 179 17.83 -5.97 20.75
C MET A 179 16.62 -6.18 19.82
N GLU A 180 16.82 -6.96 18.76
CA GLU A 180 15.84 -7.33 17.76
C GLU A 180 14.96 -8.52 18.17
N ALA A 181 15.26 -9.16 19.32
CA ALA A 181 14.54 -10.34 19.76
C ALA A 181 13.04 -10.07 19.96
N ARG A 182 12.22 -11.06 19.60
CA ARG A 182 10.76 -11.06 19.74
C ARG A 182 10.30 -12.19 20.65
N THR A 183 9.12 -12.01 21.23
CA THR A 183 8.44 -13.08 21.98
C THR A 183 8.20 -14.27 21.09
N GLY A 184 8.61 -15.46 21.53
CA GLY A 184 8.44 -16.71 20.79
C GLY A 184 9.25 -17.86 21.38
N ASP A 185 9.42 -18.90 20.60
CA ASP A 185 10.22 -20.06 21.00
C ASP A 185 11.71 -19.76 20.79
N VAL A 186 12.54 -20.27 21.68
CA VAL A 186 14.01 -20.27 21.55
C VAL A 186 14.45 -21.65 21.10
N THR A 187 15.31 -21.71 20.10
CA THR A 187 15.85 -22.97 19.60
C THR A 187 17.35 -23.04 19.87
N LEU A 188 17.80 -24.13 20.49
CA LEU A 188 19.21 -24.44 20.67
C LEU A 188 19.66 -25.39 19.56
N ALA A 189 20.80 -25.11 18.93
CA ALA A 189 21.36 -25.96 17.88
C ALA A 189 22.76 -26.41 18.25
N ASP A 190 23.09 -27.69 18.01
CA ASP A 190 24.41 -28.30 18.28
C ASP A 190 25.39 -28.12 17.09
N ALA A 191 24.99 -27.42 16.05
CA ALA A 191 25.86 -27.00 14.96
C ALA A 191 25.48 -25.60 14.48
N SER A 192 26.45 -24.88 13.91
CA SER A 192 26.24 -23.54 13.39
C SER A 192 25.37 -23.56 12.12
N SER A 193 24.58 -22.51 11.95
CA SER A 193 23.80 -22.24 10.73
C SER A 193 24.69 -21.93 9.52
N GLU A 194 25.93 -21.53 9.76
CA GLU A 194 26.89 -21.25 8.69
C GLU A 194 27.50 -22.53 8.10
N ASP A 195 27.45 -23.67 8.81
CA ASP A 195 27.93 -24.97 8.32
C ASP A 195 26.81 -25.69 7.57
N SER A 196 26.74 -25.52 6.26
CA SER A 196 25.72 -26.13 5.41
C SER A 196 25.77 -27.68 5.36
N ASP A 197 26.92 -28.28 5.75
CA ASP A 197 27.14 -29.73 5.71
C ASP A 197 26.84 -30.39 7.06
N ALA A 198 26.65 -29.62 8.13
CA ALA A 198 26.37 -30.12 9.47
C ALA A 198 24.92 -30.58 9.59
N LEU A 199 24.72 -31.78 10.14
CA LEU A 199 23.41 -32.22 10.61
C LEU A 199 23.15 -31.55 11.96
N ARG A 200 22.19 -30.65 12.00
CA ARG A 200 21.83 -29.89 13.19
C ARG A 200 20.74 -30.58 14.01
N ASN A 201 20.99 -30.83 15.29
CA ASN A 201 19.93 -31.12 16.24
C ASN A 201 19.34 -29.82 16.76
N LEU A 202 18.02 -29.70 16.69
CA LEU A 202 17.29 -28.53 17.14
C LEU A 202 16.44 -28.85 18.37
N ILE A 203 16.72 -28.16 19.48
CA ILE A 203 15.99 -28.29 20.74
C ILE A 203 15.15 -27.04 20.93
N HIS A 204 13.82 -27.17 20.83
CA HIS A 204 12.90 -26.08 20.97
C HIS A 204 12.45 -25.86 22.39
N VAL A 205 12.67 -24.67 22.93
CA VAL A 205 12.22 -24.20 24.23
C VAL A 205 11.11 -23.19 24.01
N LYS A 206 9.93 -23.52 24.50
CA LYS A 206 8.72 -22.72 24.22
C LYS A 206 8.54 -21.58 25.20
N GLY A 207 8.01 -20.48 24.68
CA GLY A 207 7.36 -19.46 25.46
C GLY A 207 8.28 -18.45 26.13
N LEU A 208 9.40 -18.06 25.50
CA LEU A 208 10.14 -16.88 25.95
C LEU A 208 9.33 -15.63 25.65
N VAL A 209 9.08 -14.83 26.69
CA VAL A 209 8.44 -13.52 26.59
C VAL A 209 9.52 -12.44 26.60
N VAL A 210 9.59 -11.67 25.51
CA VAL A 210 10.49 -10.52 25.40
C VAL A 210 9.71 -9.26 25.75
N ILE A 211 10.27 -8.45 26.64
CA ILE A 211 9.67 -7.21 27.12
C ILE A 211 9.64 -6.18 25.98
N LEU A 212 8.48 -5.55 25.81
CA LEU A 212 8.28 -4.42 24.93
C LEU A 212 8.06 -3.14 25.76
N PRO A 213 8.35 -1.95 25.20
CA PRO A 213 7.99 -0.70 25.84
C PRO A 213 6.47 -0.63 26.03
N SER A 214 6.03 0.09 27.05
CA SER A 214 4.60 0.20 27.37
C SER A 214 4.25 1.59 27.89
N VAL A 215 3.04 2.06 27.58
CA VAL A 215 2.49 3.31 28.10
C VAL A 215 1.85 3.07 29.46
N GLU A 216 2.13 3.93 30.44
CA GLU A 216 1.64 3.76 31.81
C GLU A 216 0.14 4.01 31.94
N ALA A 217 -0.39 5.00 31.20
CA ALA A 217 -1.81 5.37 31.21
C ALA A 217 -2.26 5.85 29.82
N PRO A 218 -3.54 5.69 29.47
CA PRO A 218 -4.08 6.22 28.22
C PRO A 218 -3.84 7.73 28.12
N LEU A 219 -3.29 8.17 26.98
CA LEU A 219 -3.07 9.59 26.67
C LEU A 219 -4.28 10.13 25.90
N ASP A 220 -4.72 11.34 26.33
CA ASP A 220 -5.69 12.11 25.54
C ASP A 220 -4.94 13.02 24.56
N LEU A 221 -4.93 12.59 23.30
CA LEU A 221 -4.34 13.32 22.18
C LEU A 221 -5.42 13.91 21.26
N THR A 222 -6.58 14.26 21.78
CA THR A 222 -7.65 14.94 21.03
C THR A 222 -7.34 16.43 20.85
N ALA A 223 -7.81 17.00 19.75
CA ALA A 223 -7.68 18.41 19.40
C ALA A 223 -6.25 18.97 19.49
N LYS A 224 -5.27 18.18 19.05
CA LYS A 224 -3.86 18.58 19.00
C LYS A 224 -3.55 19.42 17.77
N LYS A 225 -2.54 20.29 17.91
CA LYS A 225 -2.07 21.14 16.81
C LYS A 225 -0.65 20.76 16.40
N PRO A 226 -0.26 21.01 15.15
CA PRO A 226 1.15 21.00 14.78
C PRO A 226 1.98 21.86 15.73
N GLY A 227 3.17 21.35 16.12
CA GLY A 227 4.04 22.00 17.10
C GLY A 227 3.70 21.72 18.57
N ASP A 228 2.61 21.03 18.88
CA ASP A 228 2.32 20.62 20.25
C ASP A 228 3.37 19.60 20.74
N GLU A 229 3.84 19.79 21.98
CA GLU A 229 4.70 18.84 22.66
C GLU A 229 3.87 17.70 23.25
N ILE A 230 4.28 16.47 22.95
CA ILE A 230 3.66 15.25 23.47
C ILE A 230 4.63 14.57 24.41
N VAL A 231 4.20 14.35 25.66
CA VAL A 231 4.97 13.63 26.69
C VAL A 231 4.28 12.30 26.97
N VAL A 232 4.98 11.20 26.71
CA VAL A 232 4.53 9.84 26.97
C VAL A 232 5.27 9.31 28.19
N LYS A 233 4.55 8.88 29.22
CA LYS A 233 5.08 8.18 30.40
C LYS A 233 4.87 6.69 30.23
N GLY A 234 5.89 5.90 30.61
CA GLY A 234 5.81 4.47 30.42
C GLY A 234 6.87 3.68 31.16
N LYS A 235 7.02 2.41 30.74
CA LYS A 235 8.06 1.51 31.20
C LYS A 235 8.82 0.98 30.01
N ASP A 236 10.12 0.74 30.24
CA ASP A 236 11.04 0.21 29.22
C ASP A 236 11.08 1.09 27.96
N LEU A 237 10.88 2.39 28.12
CA LEU A 237 10.89 3.36 27.02
C LEU A 237 12.30 3.58 26.43
N ASP A 238 13.36 3.14 27.13
CA ASP A 238 14.72 3.06 26.62
C ASP A 238 14.90 2.06 25.48
N LEU A 239 13.91 1.19 25.24
CA LEU A 239 13.88 0.28 24.09
C LEU A 239 13.34 0.91 22.81
N VAL A 240 12.73 2.11 22.88
CA VAL A 240 12.12 2.76 21.73
C VAL A 240 13.19 3.29 20.79
N ASN A 241 13.16 2.87 19.54
CA ASN A 241 14.05 3.34 18.50
C ASN A 241 13.37 4.37 17.59
N ILE A 242 12.08 4.23 17.36
CA ILE A 242 11.30 5.04 16.42
C ILE A 242 9.97 5.40 17.08
N VAL A 243 9.55 6.65 16.91
CA VAL A 243 8.17 7.09 17.10
C VAL A 243 7.60 7.41 15.74
N LYS A 244 6.53 6.71 15.35
CA LYS A 244 5.95 6.80 14.02
C LYS A 244 4.54 7.36 14.07
N MET A 245 4.31 8.38 13.25
CA MET A 245 3.02 9.06 13.11
C MET A 245 2.06 8.27 12.21
N PRO A 246 0.73 8.56 12.26
CA PRO A 246 -0.27 7.86 11.44
C PRO A 246 -0.02 7.98 9.92
N ASN A 247 0.58 9.07 9.46
CA ASN A 247 0.96 9.28 8.05
C ASN A 247 2.22 8.50 7.62
N GLY A 248 2.83 7.73 8.56
CA GLY A 248 4.05 6.96 8.33
C GLY A 248 5.34 7.72 8.59
N GLU A 249 5.28 9.01 8.94
CA GLU A 249 6.45 9.81 9.26
C GLU A 249 7.05 9.39 10.60
N GLU A 250 8.38 9.33 10.65
CA GLU A 250 9.14 9.10 11.86
C GLU A 250 9.54 10.45 12.47
N VAL A 251 9.28 10.63 13.75
CA VAL A 251 9.60 11.88 14.46
C VAL A 251 10.74 11.65 15.44
N GLU A 252 11.59 12.67 15.57
CA GLU A 252 12.62 12.70 16.60
C GLU A 252 11.97 12.81 17.98
N PHE A 253 12.56 12.15 18.96
CA PHE A 253 12.09 12.18 20.35
C PHE A 253 13.24 12.20 21.34
N ASP A 254 12.99 12.73 22.51
CA ASP A 254 13.90 12.71 23.65
C ASP A 254 13.45 11.66 24.66
N TYR A 255 14.37 10.79 25.07
CA TYR A 255 14.17 9.86 26.18
C TYR A 255 14.76 10.44 27.46
N ALA A 256 14.01 10.36 28.55
CA ALA A 256 14.48 10.73 29.89
C ALA A 256 14.04 9.72 30.94
N LYS A 257 14.92 9.50 31.94
CA LYS A 257 14.65 8.68 33.12
C LYS A 257 14.94 9.48 34.37
N SER A 258 13.94 9.65 35.22
CA SER A 258 14.08 10.37 36.47
C SER A 258 14.84 9.54 37.53
N GLY A 259 15.34 10.20 38.60
CA GLY A 259 15.98 9.52 39.72
C GLY A 259 15.05 8.57 40.50
N GLU A 260 13.74 8.72 40.35
CA GLU A 260 12.70 7.85 40.92
C GLU A 260 12.31 6.68 40.01
N GLY A 261 12.93 6.61 38.82
CA GLY A 261 12.72 5.52 37.86
C GLY A 261 11.56 5.74 36.87
N GLU A 262 10.92 6.92 36.91
CA GLU A 262 9.91 7.31 35.91
C GLU A 262 10.59 7.53 34.54
N GLU A 263 10.07 6.90 33.52
CA GLU A 263 10.56 7.01 32.14
C GLU A 263 9.60 7.80 31.28
N THR A 264 10.17 8.65 30.43
CA THR A 264 9.39 9.48 29.49
C THR A 264 10.05 9.51 28.12
N ILE A 265 9.23 9.59 27.06
CA ILE A 265 9.64 10.05 25.75
C ILE A 265 8.85 11.31 25.41
N THR A 266 9.52 12.30 24.81
CA THR A 266 8.92 13.58 24.44
C THR A 266 9.20 13.84 22.97
N PHE A 267 8.18 14.23 22.21
CA PHE A 267 8.30 14.57 20.80
C PHE A 267 7.36 15.71 20.41
N ILE A 268 7.66 16.38 19.31
CA ILE A 268 6.86 17.49 18.77
C ILE A 268 6.03 16.99 17.60
N LEU A 269 4.75 17.37 17.55
CA LEU A 269 3.87 17.02 16.43
C LEU A 269 4.31 17.77 15.16
N PRO A 270 4.55 17.05 14.03
CA PRO A 270 4.94 17.68 12.77
C PRO A 270 3.78 18.45 12.13
N GLU A 271 4.13 19.37 11.21
CA GLU A 271 3.17 20.22 10.49
C GLU A 271 2.12 19.42 9.68
N ASN A 272 2.50 18.25 9.19
CA ASN A 272 1.69 17.38 8.38
C ASN A 272 1.09 16.19 9.16
N ALA A 273 1.03 16.28 10.50
CA ALA A 273 0.42 15.27 11.35
C ALA A 273 -1.05 15.03 10.95
N THR A 274 -1.44 13.73 10.86
CA THR A 274 -2.78 13.30 10.51
C THR A 274 -3.46 12.57 11.67
N ASN A 275 -4.78 12.40 11.59
CA ASN A 275 -5.52 11.62 12.57
C ASN A 275 -5.14 10.13 12.51
N GLY A 276 -5.09 9.46 13.64
CA GLY A 276 -4.85 8.01 13.70
C GLY A 276 -3.94 7.57 14.84
N ALA A 277 -3.43 6.34 14.76
CA ALA A 277 -2.59 5.76 15.80
C ALA A 277 -1.14 6.26 15.68
N VAL A 278 -0.60 6.77 16.80
CA VAL A 278 0.84 7.01 16.99
C VAL A 278 1.41 5.77 17.66
N VAL A 279 2.50 5.25 17.11
CA VAL A 279 3.15 4.03 17.60
C VAL A 279 4.61 4.27 17.95
N MET A 280 5.11 3.51 18.92
CA MET A 280 6.54 3.40 19.23
C MET A 280 7.04 2.05 18.76
N ILE A 281 8.25 1.99 18.23
CA ILE A 281 8.83 0.81 17.61
C ILE A 281 10.21 0.57 18.21
N PRO A 282 10.41 -0.52 18.95
CA PRO A 282 11.75 -0.95 19.42
C PRO A 282 12.55 -1.58 18.28
N ALA A 283 13.79 -1.96 18.53
CA ALA A 283 14.68 -2.62 17.57
C ALA A 283 14.08 -3.90 16.98
N SER A 284 13.20 -4.58 17.73
CA SER A 284 12.47 -5.76 17.25
C SER A 284 11.47 -5.48 16.12
N GLY A 285 11.19 -4.20 15.82
CA GLY A 285 10.23 -3.80 14.80
C GLY A 285 8.76 -4.05 15.17
N VAL A 286 8.46 -4.42 16.42
CA VAL A 286 7.07 -4.61 16.88
C VAL A 286 6.44 -3.26 17.20
N GLU A 287 5.37 -2.93 16.48
CA GLU A 287 4.65 -1.67 16.73
C GLU A 287 3.85 -1.75 18.04
N VAL A 288 4.08 -0.80 18.92
CA VAL A 288 3.36 -0.63 20.18
C VAL A 288 2.61 0.69 20.16
N ALA A 289 1.29 0.63 20.30
CA ALA A 289 0.45 1.83 20.24
C ALA A 289 0.72 2.74 21.46
N ILE A 290 0.93 4.03 21.18
CA ILE A 290 0.97 5.08 22.21
C ILE A 290 -0.46 5.56 22.49
N ALA A 291 -1.10 6.17 21.48
CA ALA A 291 -2.48 6.66 21.53
C ALA A 291 -3.00 6.94 20.12
N ASN A 292 -4.30 7.20 20.01
CA ASN A 292 -4.88 7.79 18.79
C ASN A 292 -4.84 9.31 18.91
N ILE A 293 -4.24 9.94 17.90
CA ILE A 293 -4.23 11.40 17.79
C ILE A 293 -5.45 11.89 17.00
N GLY A 294 -6.09 12.94 17.49
CA GLY A 294 -7.11 13.72 16.81
C GLY A 294 -6.62 15.12 16.62
N MET A 295 -6.41 15.55 15.38
CA MET A 295 -5.96 16.90 15.08
C MET A 295 -7.09 17.90 15.28
N ALA A 296 -6.77 19.07 15.79
CA ALA A 296 -7.71 20.19 15.89
C ALA A 296 -8.16 20.63 14.49
N LEU A 297 -9.39 21.11 14.40
CA LEU A 297 -9.98 21.62 13.18
C LEU A 297 -10.43 23.08 13.38
N PRO A 298 -10.62 23.84 12.29
CA PRO A 298 -11.36 25.10 12.35
C PRO A 298 -12.76 24.87 12.91
N GLU A 299 -13.18 25.71 13.85
CA GLU A 299 -14.49 25.62 14.48
C GLU A 299 -15.28 26.91 14.33
N ARG A 300 -16.61 26.80 14.32
CA ARG A 300 -17.55 27.94 14.27
C ARG A 300 -17.29 28.86 13.09
N VAL A 301 -16.96 28.25 11.93
CA VAL A 301 -16.60 29.01 10.73
C VAL A 301 -17.79 29.77 10.18
N VAL A 302 -17.62 31.05 9.91
CA VAL A 302 -18.61 31.94 9.30
C VAL A 302 -17.97 32.64 8.11
N ALA A 303 -18.63 32.61 6.94
CA ALA A 303 -18.22 33.35 5.76
C ALA A 303 -18.87 34.72 5.72
N THR A 304 -18.12 35.76 5.35
CA THR A 304 -18.62 37.13 5.19
C THR A 304 -18.00 37.76 3.92
N PRO A 305 -18.80 38.12 2.92
CA PRO A 305 -20.21 37.76 2.75
C PRO A 305 -20.40 36.26 2.47
N ALA A 306 -21.54 35.68 2.89
CA ALA A 306 -21.90 34.28 2.61
C ALA A 306 -22.84 34.16 1.39
N SER A 307 -23.40 35.27 0.90
CA SER A 307 -24.39 35.29 -0.18
C SER A 307 -24.19 36.48 -1.10
N GLY A 308 -24.73 36.33 -2.33
CA GLY A 308 -24.61 37.38 -3.34
C GLY A 308 -23.20 37.54 -3.90
N LEU A 309 -22.41 36.47 -3.85
CA LEU A 309 -21.01 36.44 -4.24
C LEU A 309 -20.81 36.40 -5.75
N ARG A 310 -19.74 37.04 -6.20
CA ARG A 310 -19.28 37.06 -7.59
C ARG A 310 -17.83 36.55 -7.68
N GLY A 311 -17.46 36.00 -8.81
CA GLY A 311 -16.04 35.70 -9.06
C GLY A 311 -15.17 36.94 -8.91
N GLY A 312 -14.07 36.79 -8.14
CA GLY A 312 -13.16 37.88 -7.77
C GLY A 312 -13.47 38.55 -6.42
N ASP A 313 -14.62 38.24 -5.80
CA ASP A 313 -14.93 38.78 -4.46
C ASP A 313 -13.99 38.23 -3.39
N MET A 314 -13.61 39.08 -2.44
CA MET A 314 -12.90 38.69 -1.23
C MET A 314 -13.90 38.14 -0.21
N ILE A 315 -13.66 36.94 0.29
CA ILE A 315 -14.44 36.32 1.34
C ILE A 315 -13.58 36.26 2.59
N THR A 316 -14.09 36.78 3.69
CA THR A 316 -13.50 36.64 5.02
C THR A 316 -14.16 35.51 5.78
N LEU A 317 -13.38 34.49 6.14
CA LEU A 317 -13.82 33.35 6.93
C LEU A 317 -13.34 33.55 8.36
N THR A 318 -14.27 33.71 9.30
CA THR A 318 -13.94 33.90 10.72
C THR A 318 -14.29 32.65 11.53
N GLY A 319 -13.49 32.34 12.56
CA GLY A 319 -13.70 31.15 13.39
C GLY A 319 -12.66 31.00 14.49
N ILE A 320 -12.51 29.78 14.98
CA ILE A 320 -11.47 29.38 15.95
C ILE A 320 -10.52 28.42 15.21
N ASN A 321 -9.23 28.45 15.52
CA ASN A 321 -8.20 27.63 14.87
C ASN A 321 -8.08 27.86 13.35
N MET A 322 -8.34 29.05 12.90
CA MET A 322 -8.31 29.38 11.47
C MET A 322 -6.89 29.34 10.88
N GLU A 323 -5.84 29.41 11.72
CA GLU A 323 -4.45 29.23 11.33
C GLU A 323 -4.16 27.82 10.77
N LEU A 324 -5.00 26.85 11.07
CA LEU A 324 -4.86 25.46 10.58
C LEU A 324 -5.29 25.30 9.12
N VAL A 325 -5.99 26.28 8.55
CA VAL A 325 -6.41 26.26 7.14
C VAL A 325 -5.18 26.37 6.23
N THR A 326 -4.96 25.39 5.39
CA THR A 326 -3.88 25.38 4.38
C THR A 326 -4.37 25.91 3.05
N THR A 327 -5.51 25.42 2.59
CA THR A 327 -6.15 25.82 1.32
C THR A 327 -7.66 25.85 1.47
N VAL A 328 -8.33 26.51 0.52
CA VAL A 328 -9.79 26.57 0.44
C VAL A 328 -10.25 26.05 -0.91
N THR A 329 -11.13 25.05 -0.91
CA THR A 329 -11.72 24.49 -2.14
C THR A 329 -13.11 25.07 -2.34
N PHE A 330 -13.30 25.75 -3.45
CA PHE A 330 -14.59 26.28 -3.83
C PHE A 330 -15.43 25.25 -4.59
N PRO A 331 -16.77 25.26 -4.38
CA PRO A 331 -17.64 24.38 -5.15
C PRO A 331 -17.55 24.72 -6.64
N GLY A 332 -17.44 23.69 -7.49
CA GLY A 332 -17.28 23.83 -8.96
C GLY A 332 -15.85 24.10 -9.43
N VAL A 333 -14.87 24.21 -8.50
CA VAL A 333 -13.46 24.45 -8.83
C VAL A 333 -12.63 23.25 -8.38
N GLU A 334 -11.80 22.71 -9.29
CA GLU A 334 -10.96 21.54 -8.99
C GLU A 334 -9.74 21.91 -8.15
N GLU A 335 -9.12 23.05 -8.42
CA GLU A 335 -7.92 23.51 -7.72
C GLU A 335 -8.28 24.26 -6.44
N ALA A 336 -7.66 23.87 -5.34
CA ALA A 336 -7.80 24.59 -4.07
C ALA A 336 -7.03 25.92 -4.12
N VAL A 337 -7.59 26.94 -3.50
CA VAL A 337 -7.05 28.30 -3.46
C VAL A 337 -6.28 28.51 -2.14
N GLU A 338 -5.09 29.08 -2.22
CA GLU A 338 -4.35 29.50 -1.02
C GLU A 338 -4.98 30.75 -0.41
N PRO A 339 -5.05 30.87 0.92
CA PRO A 339 -5.48 32.07 1.59
C PRO A 339 -4.61 33.29 1.24
N ALA A 340 -5.25 34.43 0.94
CA ALA A 340 -4.56 35.70 0.76
C ALA A 340 -3.96 36.22 2.07
N ALA A 341 -4.65 35.97 3.17
CA ALA A 341 -4.17 36.24 4.53
C ALA A 341 -4.78 35.20 5.49
N LYS A 342 -4.07 34.88 6.58
CA LYS A 342 -4.59 34.05 7.66
C LYS A 342 -4.05 34.42 9.04
N SER A 343 -4.89 34.22 10.05
CA SER A 343 -4.58 34.38 11.48
C SER A 343 -5.27 33.24 12.26
N ALA A 344 -5.16 33.22 13.58
CA ALA A 344 -5.85 32.29 14.46
C ALA A 344 -7.39 32.37 14.39
N THR A 345 -7.94 33.51 13.96
CA THR A 345 -9.38 33.78 13.97
C THR A 345 -9.97 34.13 12.61
N GLU A 346 -9.14 34.27 11.59
CA GLU A 346 -9.57 34.78 10.29
C GLU A 346 -8.73 34.23 9.13
N VAL A 347 -9.39 33.95 8.03
CA VAL A 347 -8.79 33.58 6.72
C VAL A 347 -9.46 34.42 5.64
N GLU A 348 -8.67 35.09 4.82
CA GLU A 348 -9.15 35.81 3.63
C GLU A 348 -8.84 35.00 2.37
N VAL A 349 -9.83 34.87 1.50
CA VAL A 349 -9.68 34.14 0.22
C VAL A 349 -10.43 34.84 -0.90
N VAL A 350 -9.85 34.86 -2.10
CA VAL A 350 -10.48 35.39 -3.29
C VAL A 350 -11.27 34.29 -3.99
N MET A 351 -12.55 34.54 -4.27
CA MET A 351 -13.42 33.61 -4.96
C MET A 351 -13.02 33.45 -6.42
N PRO A 352 -12.73 32.24 -6.93
CA PRO A 352 -12.49 31.99 -8.34
C PRO A 352 -13.72 32.31 -9.20
N VAL A 353 -13.49 32.75 -10.44
CA VAL A 353 -14.57 33.05 -11.40
C VAL A 353 -15.43 31.83 -11.73
N ALA A 354 -14.83 30.63 -11.73
CA ALA A 354 -15.52 29.38 -12.01
C ALA A 354 -16.33 28.82 -10.81
N ALA A 355 -16.26 29.43 -9.64
CA ALA A 355 -16.94 28.94 -8.46
C ALA A 355 -18.47 29.10 -8.57
N ILE A 356 -19.19 28.15 -8.01
CA ILE A 356 -20.66 28.07 -7.97
C ILE A 356 -21.17 28.12 -6.53
N SER A 357 -22.48 28.18 -6.34
CA SER A 357 -23.11 28.03 -5.03
C SER A 357 -22.91 26.61 -4.47
N GLY A 358 -22.63 26.49 -3.16
CA GLY A 358 -22.44 25.18 -2.51
C GLY A 358 -21.62 25.28 -1.25
N GLU A 359 -21.03 24.14 -0.85
CA GLU A 359 -20.15 24.02 0.33
C GLU A 359 -18.71 24.39 -0.08
N LEU A 360 -18.19 25.42 0.53
CA LEU A 360 -16.79 25.81 0.51
C LEU A 360 -16.05 24.99 1.56
N LEU A 361 -14.94 24.34 1.20
CA LEU A 361 -14.17 23.47 2.08
C LEU A 361 -12.88 24.14 2.52
N LEU A 362 -12.70 24.25 3.84
CA LEU A 362 -11.45 24.69 4.47
C LEU A 362 -10.59 23.45 4.73
N ASN A 363 -9.54 23.27 3.97
CA ASN A 363 -8.64 22.13 4.08
C ASN A 363 -7.56 22.38 5.11
N THR A 364 -7.20 21.35 5.87
CA THR A 364 -6.11 21.39 6.85
C THR A 364 -4.98 20.42 6.46
N ALA A 365 -3.80 20.60 7.01
CA ALA A 365 -2.66 19.70 6.81
C ALA A 365 -2.93 18.28 7.27
N SER A 366 -3.87 18.08 8.21
CA SER A 366 -4.30 16.74 8.66
C SER A 366 -5.09 15.93 7.62
N GLY A 367 -5.39 16.54 6.45
CA GLY A 367 -6.23 15.92 5.41
C GLY A 367 -7.72 15.95 5.71
N THR A 368 -8.14 16.64 6.78
CA THR A 368 -9.57 16.83 7.13
C THR A 368 -10.01 18.23 6.74
N SER A 369 -11.26 18.37 6.27
CA SER A 369 -11.84 19.63 5.86
C SER A 369 -13.06 19.99 6.68
N VAL A 370 -13.31 21.29 6.82
CA VAL A 370 -14.53 21.85 7.42
C VAL A 370 -15.28 22.63 6.35
N SER A 371 -16.61 22.48 6.27
CA SER A 371 -17.41 23.13 5.25
C SER A 371 -18.18 24.36 5.78
N VAL A 372 -18.39 25.32 4.89
CA VAL A 372 -19.28 26.45 5.10
C VAL A 372 -20.03 26.77 3.81
N ALA A 373 -21.33 26.97 3.90
CA ALA A 373 -22.16 27.24 2.72
C ALA A 373 -21.97 28.67 2.21
N ILE A 374 -21.87 28.79 0.87
CA ILE A 374 -21.85 30.08 0.16
C ILE A 374 -22.84 30.08 -0.98
N THR A 375 -23.35 31.25 -1.38
CA THR A 375 -24.22 31.39 -2.54
C THR A 375 -23.76 32.50 -3.47
N THR A 376 -23.65 32.15 -4.74
CA THR A 376 -23.34 33.09 -5.83
C THR A 376 -24.59 33.81 -6.27
N ILE A 377 -24.42 35.01 -6.78
CA ILE A 377 -25.50 35.72 -7.46
C ILE A 377 -25.68 35.13 -8.86
N LYS A 378 -26.93 35.08 -9.31
CA LYS A 378 -27.27 34.61 -10.65
C LYS A 378 -27.91 35.71 -11.48
N PRO A 379 -27.78 35.73 -12.81
CA PRO A 379 -28.57 36.59 -13.67
C PRO A 379 -30.05 36.24 -13.56
N GLU A 380 -30.90 37.24 -13.73
CA GLU A 380 -32.35 37.09 -13.78
C GLU A 380 -32.82 37.63 -15.14
N PHE A 381 -33.37 36.75 -15.96
CA PHE A 381 -34.05 37.14 -17.20
C PHE A 381 -35.41 37.76 -16.87
N MET A 382 -35.73 38.90 -17.42
CA MET A 382 -37.04 39.56 -17.27
C MET A 382 -37.85 39.58 -18.55
N ALA A 383 -37.29 40.03 -19.65
CA ALA A 383 -37.98 40.12 -20.94
C ALA A 383 -36.99 40.28 -22.11
N PHE A 384 -37.45 39.93 -23.30
CA PHE A 384 -36.87 40.47 -24.54
C PHE A 384 -37.46 41.83 -24.80
N VAL A 385 -36.66 42.77 -25.32
CA VAL A 385 -37.18 44.10 -25.78
C VAL A 385 -38.12 43.91 -26.98
N ASN A 386 -37.79 42.95 -27.87
CA ASN A 386 -38.63 42.53 -28.98
C ASN A 386 -38.88 41.02 -28.88
N ASP A 387 -40.13 40.62 -28.79
CA ASP A 387 -40.52 39.20 -28.68
C ASP A 387 -40.28 38.40 -29.94
N ALA A 388 -40.12 39.10 -31.09
CA ALA A 388 -39.84 38.51 -32.38
C ALA A 388 -38.72 39.29 -33.08
N VAL A 389 -37.73 38.60 -33.59
CA VAL A 389 -36.54 39.17 -34.23
C VAL A 389 -36.31 38.48 -35.57
N SER A 390 -35.92 39.23 -36.59
CA SER A 390 -35.52 38.67 -37.86
C SER A 390 -34.15 37.99 -37.74
N LEU A 391 -33.94 36.93 -38.51
CA LEU A 391 -32.68 36.15 -38.51
C LEU A 391 -31.50 37.11 -38.82
N GLY A 392 -30.44 37.01 -37.98
CA GLY A 392 -29.28 37.90 -38.03
C GLY A 392 -29.49 39.30 -37.48
N GLY A 393 -30.65 39.61 -36.89
CA GLY A 393 -30.92 40.87 -36.20
C GLY A 393 -30.36 40.89 -34.77
N ASP A 394 -30.45 42.03 -34.12
CA ASP A 394 -30.02 42.16 -32.71
C ASP A 394 -31.13 41.69 -31.75
N VAL A 395 -30.73 40.89 -30.78
CA VAL A 395 -31.57 40.46 -29.66
C VAL A 395 -31.19 41.26 -28.45
N THR A 396 -32.15 41.99 -27.85
CA THR A 396 -31.92 42.75 -26.63
C THR A 396 -32.71 42.15 -25.50
N ILE A 397 -31.98 41.75 -24.45
CA ILE A 397 -32.48 41.11 -23.20
C ILE A 397 -32.47 42.16 -22.09
N GLN A 398 -33.56 42.23 -21.33
CA GLN A 398 -33.66 42.99 -20.09
C GLN A 398 -33.70 42.02 -18.89
N GLY A 399 -33.00 42.40 -17.81
CA GLY A 399 -32.89 41.54 -16.63
C GLY A 399 -32.14 42.20 -15.48
N LYS A 400 -31.56 41.35 -14.61
CA LYS A 400 -30.65 41.76 -13.54
C LYS A 400 -29.38 40.93 -13.63
N ASN A 401 -28.28 41.51 -13.21
CA ASN A 401 -26.97 40.85 -13.17
C ASN A 401 -26.56 40.24 -14.55
N LEU A 402 -27.00 40.84 -15.64
CA LEU A 402 -26.69 40.37 -17.00
C LEU A 402 -25.20 40.50 -17.33
N ASP A 403 -24.46 41.29 -16.58
CA ASP A 403 -22.99 41.41 -16.62
C ASP A 403 -22.24 40.11 -16.29
N LEU A 404 -22.93 39.13 -15.73
CA LEU A 404 -22.35 37.81 -15.40
C LEU A 404 -22.39 36.83 -16.57
N ILE A 405 -23.12 37.16 -17.66
CA ILE A 405 -23.29 36.29 -18.81
C ILE A 405 -22.02 36.32 -19.66
N ALA A 406 -21.44 35.17 -19.95
CA ALA A 406 -20.28 35.04 -20.81
C ALA A 406 -20.65 34.53 -22.20
N LYS A 407 -21.74 33.75 -22.32
CA LYS A 407 -22.15 33.12 -23.57
C LYS A 407 -23.67 32.97 -23.63
N VAL A 408 -24.22 33.11 -24.84
CA VAL A 408 -25.63 32.82 -25.12
C VAL A 408 -25.72 31.68 -26.13
N VAL A 409 -26.54 30.68 -25.83
CA VAL A 409 -26.74 29.51 -26.68
C VAL A 409 -28.13 29.60 -27.34
N TYR A 410 -28.17 29.56 -28.67
CA TYR A 410 -29.43 29.57 -29.42
C TYR A 410 -29.96 28.14 -29.60
N THR A 411 -31.29 28.02 -29.63
CA THR A 411 -31.93 26.80 -30.14
C THR A 411 -31.49 26.61 -31.59
N GLY A 412 -31.01 25.42 -31.94
CA GLY A 412 -30.33 25.16 -33.22
C GLY A 412 -28.81 25.02 -33.09
N GLY A 413 -28.25 25.38 -31.94
CA GLY A 413 -26.86 25.07 -31.55
C GLY A 413 -25.85 26.19 -31.82
N ALA A 414 -26.26 27.37 -32.31
CA ALA A 414 -25.35 28.50 -32.41
C ALA A 414 -25.00 29.05 -31.02
N GLU A 415 -23.73 29.39 -30.81
CA GLU A 415 -23.22 29.97 -29.55
C GLU A 415 -22.62 31.36 -29.86
N VAL A 416 -22.87 32.31 -28.96
CA VAL A 416 -22.31 33.65 -29.05
C VAL A 416 -21.67 34.04 -27.75
N GLU A 417 -20.37 34.25 -27.75
CA GLU A 417 -19.63 34.83 -26.63
C GLU A 417 -20.01 36.29 -26.48
N VAL A 418 -20.25 36.73 -25.25
CA VAL A 418 -20.67 38.08 -24.95
C VAL A 418 -19.79 38.72 -23.87
N THR A 419 -19.61 40.02 -23.96
CA THR A 419 -18.94 40.84 -22.95
C THR A 419 -19.89 41.97 -22.54
N PRO A 420 -20.86 41.70 -21.66
CA PRO A 420 -21.86 42.69 -21.29
C PRO A 420 -21.23 43.88 -20.57
N THR A 421 -21.72 45.04 -20.88
CA THR A 421 -21.31 46.32 -20.25
C THR A 421 -22.35 46.87 -19.28
N SER A 422 -23.52 46.23 -19.20
CA SER A 422 -24.63 46.63 -18.33
C SER A 422 -25.12 45.45 -17.51
N THR A 423 -25.55 45.74 -16.29
CA THR A 423 -26.16 44.76 -15.36
C THR A 423 -27.63 44.50 -15.67
N THR A 424 -28.28 45.35 -16.49
CA THR A 424 -29.74 45.34 -16.70
C THR A 424 -30.15 45.11 -18.17
N GLU A 425 -29.23 45.25 -19.11
CA GLU A 425 -29.48 45.09 -20.53
C GLU A 425 -28.31 44.41 -21.23
N LEU A 426 -28.63 43.45 -22.11
CA LEU A 426 -27.67 42.72 -22.93
C LEU A 426 -28.16 42.69 -24.35
N THR A 427 -27.42 43.27 -25.29
CA THR A 427 -27.72 43.21 -26.74
C THR A 427 -26.72 42.28 -27.40
N ILE A 428 -27.23 41.36 -28.24
CA ILE A 428 -26.47 40.27 -28.85
C ILE A 428 -26.82 40.27 -30.36
N ALA A 429 -25.84 40.29 -31.21
CA ALA A 429 -26.02 40.04 -32.64
C ALA A 429 -26.31 38.57 -32.89
N MET A 430 -27.48 38.23 -33.40
CA MET A 430 -27.89 36.85 -33.66
C MET A 430 -27.16 36.28 -34.87
N PRO A 431 -26.58 35.08 -34.80
CA PRO A 431 -26.03 34.37 -35.95
C PRO A 431 -27.10 34.07 -36.99
N THR A 432 -26.72 34.06 -38.26
CA THR A 432 -27.61 33.73 -39.37
C THR A 432 -27.80 32.23 -39.60
N MET A 433 -27.00 31.39 -38.96
CA MET A 433 -27.05 29.93 -39.03
C MET A 433 -27.05 29.31 -37.64
N GLY A 434 -27.70 28.17 -37.51
CA GLY A 434 -27.76 27.42 -36.23
C GLY A 434 -28.64 28.12 -35.18
N THR A 435 -29.59 28.95 -35.60
CA THR A 435 -30.54 29.66 -34.74
C THR A 435 -31.97 29.28 -35.12
N GLU A 436 -32.75 28.86 -34.14
CA GLU A 436 -34.15 28.53 -34.26
C GLU A 436 -34.94 29.20 -33.14
N SER A 437 -36.27 29.36 -33.34
CA SER A 437 -37.14 29.88 -32.28
C SER A 437 -37.09 28.94 -31.07
N GLY A 438 -36.90 29.48 -29.89
CA GLY A 438 -36.80 28.68 -28.65
C GLY A 438 -36.30 29.49 -27.47
N VAL A 439 -36.03 28.79 -26.39
CA VAL A 439 -35.40 29.35 -25.18
C VAL A 439 -33.91 29.58 -25.45
N LEU A 440 -33.34 30.62 -24.84
CA LEU A 440 -31.92 30.90 -24.89
C LEU A 440 -31.30 30.66 -23.53
N PRO A 441 -30.46 29.63 -23.35
CA PRO A 441 -29.59 29.51 -22.20
C PRO A 441 -28.59 30.67 -22.17
N LEU A 442 -28.63 31.45 -21.08
CA LEU A 442 -27.68 32.51 -20.74
C LEU A 442 -26.61 31.90 -19.82
N VAL A 443 -25.46 31.61 -20.40
CA VAL A 443 -24.39 30.86 -19.71
C VAL A 443 -23.41 31.84 -19.05
N MET A 444 -23.16 31.64 -17.77
CA MET A 444 -22.18 32.40 -16.99
C MET A 444 -20.75 31.86 -17.16
N SER A 445 -19.77 32.65 -16.76
CA SER A 445 -18.34 32.25 -16.77
C SER A 445 -18.03 31.01 -15.91
N ASN A 446 -18.87 30.69 -14.93
CA ASN A 446 -18.74 29.49 -14.08
C ASN A 446 -19.45 28.25 -14.66
N GLY A 447 -20.02 28.36 -15.88
CA GLY A 447 -20.72 27.27 -16.57
C GLY A 447 -22.19 27.08 -16.17
N GLU A 448 -22.68 27.76 -15.12
CA GLU A 448 -24.12 27.75 -14.80
C GLU A 448 -24.91 28.53 -15.85
N SER A 449 -26.16 28.21 -16.02
CA SER A 449 -27.01 28.91 -16.97
C SER A 449 -28.40 29.26 -16.42
N VAL A 450 -29.01 30.28 -17.00
CA VAL A 450 -30.41 30.68 -16.76
C VAL A 450 -31.11 30.70 -18.10
N GLU A 451 -32.29 30.13 -18.15
CA GLU A 451 -33.10 30.10 -19.39
C GLU A 451 -33.94 31.37 -19.53
N THR A 452 -34.10 31.82 -20.77
CA THR A 452 -35.06 32.87 -21.13
C THR A 452 -36.46 32.28 -21.36
N THR A 453 -37.44 33.13 -21.67
CA THR A 453 -38.68 32.72 -22.37
C THR A 453 -38.36 32.39 -23.84
N ILE A 454 -39.33 31.90 -24.58
CA ILE A 454 -39.18 31.60 -26.00
C ILE A 454 -38.93 32.92 -26.78
N LEU A 455 -37.80 32.96 -27.49
CA LEU A 455 -37.57 33.99 -28.53
C LEU A 455 -38.16 33.48 -29.85
N THR A 456 -38.99 34.30 -30.50
CA THR A 456 -39.50 33.99 -31.81
C THR A 456 -38.59 34.55 -32.88
N ILE A 457 -38.14 33.72 -33.82
CA ILE A 457 -37.33 34.12 -34.94
C ILE A 457 -38.23 34.16 -36.17
N ASN A 458 -38.37 35.34 -36.75
CA ASN A 458 -39.13 35.51 -37.99
C ASN A 458 -38.31 34.93 -39.15
N ALA A 459 -38.79 33.83 -39.70
CA ALA A 459 -38.28 33.30 -40.96
C ALA A 459 -38.64 34.20 -42.13
N PRO A 460 -37.88 34.18 -43.22
CA PRO A 460 -38.31 34.76 -44.47
C PRO A 460 -39.67 34.23 -44.91
N GLU A 461 -40.58 35.07 -45.22
CA GLU A 461 -41.95 34.72 -45.68
C GLU A 461 -42.23 35.24 -47.04
N PHE A 462 -42.78 34.39 -47.89
CA PHE A 462 -43.18 34.79 -49.20
C PHE A 462 -44.53 35.52 -49.14
N CYS A 463 -44.52 36.81 -49.43
CA CYS A 463 -45.70 37.63 -49.39
C CYS A 463 -46.57 37.53 -50.66
N TYR A 464 -45.96 37.02 -51.74
CA TYR A 464 -46.61 36.82 -53.01
C TYR A 464 -46.07 35.58 -53.72
N ILE A 465 -46.93 34.62 -54.02
CA ILE A 465 -46.61 33.50 -54.89
C ILE A 465 -46.87 33.88 -56.28
N PRO A 466 -45.85 34.00 -57.16
CA PRO A 466 -46.08 34.36 -58.57
C PRO A 466 -46.99 33.32 -59.20
N VAL A 467 -47.89 33.76 -60.02
CA VAL A 467 -48.66 32.88 -60.87
C VAL A 467 -47.67 32.28 -61.88
N LEU A 468 -47.35 31.00 -61.65
CA LEU A 468 -46.54 30.29 -62.63
C LEU A 468 -47.21 30.23 -63.97
N PRO A 469 -46.48 30.21 -65.11
CA PRO A 469 -47.03 30.00 -66.42
C PRO A 469 -48.05 28.87 -66.44
N GLY A 470 -49.10 28.97 -67.24
CA GLY A 470 -50.11 27.93 -67.36
C GLY A 470 -49.51 26.57 -67.70
N GLU A 471 -50.26 25.46 -67.51
CA GLU A 471 -49.79 24.10 -67.72
C GLU A 471 -49.10 23.85 -69.09
N ASP A 472 -49.29 24.77 -70.08
CA ASP A 472 -48.70 24.66 -71.38
C ASP A 472 -47.46 25.58 -71.60
N GLU A 473 -47.03 26.36 -70.59
CA GLU A 473 -45.86 27.25 -70.64
C GLU A 473 -44.74 26.73 -69.75
N GLU A 474 -43.75 26.11 -70.36
CA GLU A 474 -42.55 25.72 -69.67
C GLU A 474 -41.64 26.94 -69.39
N LEU A 475 -41.21 27.11 -68.13
CA LEU A 475 -40.14 28.06 -67.78
C LEU A 475 -38.84 27.65 -68.48
N LYS A 476 -38.33 28.55 -69.34
CA LYS A 476 -37.09 28.31 -70.08
C LYS A 476 -35.89 28.68 -69.20
N GLY A 477 -34.85 27.88 -69.24
CA GLY A 477 -33.59 28.17 -68.53
C GLY A 477 -33.07 29.57 -68.91
N GLY A 478 -32.85 30.42 -67.91
CA GLY A 478 -32.40 31.79 -68.04
C GLY A 478 -33.53 32.85 -67.95
N GLU A 479 -34.79 32.46 -67.78
CA GLU A 479 -35.88 33.40 -67.46
C GLU A 479 -35.76 33.87 -66.02
N ILE A 480 -35.99 35.17 -65.80
CA ILE A 480 -35.93 35.80 -64.47
C ILE A 480 -37.36 35.99 -64.00
N PHE A 481 -37.65 35.51 -62.80
CA PHE A 481 -38.91 35.85 -62.16
C PHE A 481 -38.68 36.39 -60.72
N THR A 482 -39.66 37.14 -60.27
CA THR A 482 -39.52 37.98 -59.07
C THR A 482 -40.57 37.59 -58.04
N ILE A 483 -40.15 37.43 -56.82
CA ILE A 483 -41.03 37.11 -55.74
C ILE A 483 -40.90 38.17 -54.64
N ALA A 484 -42.00 38.68 -54.12
CA ALA A 484 -42.00 39.51 -52.95
C ALA A 484 -41.81 38.62 -51.69
N VAL A 485 -40.88 39.00 -50.85
CA VAL A 485 -40.52 38.25 -49.67
C VAL A 485 -40.28 39.18 -48.46
N GLU A 486 -40.91 38.94 -47.37
CA GLU A 486 -40.55 39.64 -46.13
C GLU A 486 -39.26 39.01 -45.54
N ASN A 487 -38.42 39.83 -44.92
CA ASN A 487 -37.10 39.43 -44.36
C ASN A 487 -36.18 38.74 -45.39
N GLY A 488 -36.35 39.07 -46.70
CA GLY A 488 -35.57 38.46 -47.77
C GLY A 488 -34.07 38.71 -47.67
N ASP A 489 -33.67 39.78 -47.02
CA ASP A 489 -32.26 40.07 -46.69
C ASP A 489 -31.59 39.02 -45.85
N LYS A 490 -32.34 38.07 -45.23
CA LYS A 490 -31.85 36.95 -44.41
C LYS A 490 -31.76 35.61 -45.16
N LEU A 491 -32.19 35.62 -46.48
CA LEU A 491 -32.04 34.39 -47.24
C LEU A 491 -30.58 34.10 -47.56
N THR A 492 -30.12 32.87 -47.19
CA THR A 492 -28.75 32.39 -47.43
C THR A 492 -28.65 31.50 -48.68
N GLY A 493 -29.75 31.04 -49.18
CA GLY A 493 -29.83 30.21 -50.40
C GLY A 493 -31.26 30.08 -50.93
N VAL A 494 -31.43 29.82 -52.22
CA VAL A 494 -32.69 29.50 -52.86
C VAL A 494 -32.50 28.21 -53.63
N GLU A 495 -33.46 27.30 -53.52
CA GLU A 495 -33.49 26.07 -54.29
C GLU A 495 -34.79 25.93 -55.05
N VAL A 496 -34.68 25.40 -56.24
CA VAL A 496 -35.82 25.01 -57.07
C VAL A 496 -35.66 23.52 -57.37
N ASP A 497 -36.66 22.72 -57.02
CA ASP A 497 -36.65 21.28 -57.16
C ASP A 497 -35.40 20.64 -56.56
N GLY A 498 -34.96 21.16 -55.39
CA GLY A 498 -33.77 20.62 -54.62
C GLY A 498 -32.44 21.01 -55.30
N LYS A 499 -32.42 21.95 -56.23
CA LYS A 499 -31.17 22.43 -56.82
C LYS A 499 -31.01 23.92 -56.51
N ALA A 500 -29.83 24.24 -55.97
CA ALA A 500 -29.45 25.61 -55.67
C ALA A 500 -29.46 26.47 -56.95
N VAL A 501 -30.09 27.64 -56.87
CA VAL A 501 -30.17 28.62 -57.95
C VAL A 501 -29.50 29.92 -57.52
N GLN A 502 -29.04 30.69 -58.51
CA GLN A 502 -28.54 32.07 -58.26
C GLN A 502 -29.70 32.99 -58.01
N PHE A 503 -29.60 33.84 -57.03
CA PHE A 503 -30.62 34.81 -56.66
C PHE A 503 -30.02 36.16 -56.30
N ILE A 504 -30.82 37.22 -56.45
CA ILE A 504 -30.48 38.56 -55.99
C ILE A 504 -31.63 39.07 -55.13
N ILE A 505 -31.29 39.69 -54.01
CA ILE A 505 -32.26 40.29 -53.10
C ILE A 505 -32.11 41.79 -53.16
N ASN A 506 -33.21 42.47 -53.49
CA ASN A 506 -33.35 43.94 -53.51
C ASN A 506 -34.46 44.32 -52.52
N GLY A 507 -34.10 44.65 -51.28
CA GLY A 507 -35.07 44.87 -50.21
C GLY A 507 -35.98 43.66 -49.99
N ASN A 508 -37.29 43.81 -50.16
CA ASN A 508 -38.28 42.73 -50.00
C ASN A 508 -38.58 42.01 -51.35
N THR A 509 -37.65 42.01 -52.26
CA THR A 509 -37.81 41.38 -53.55
C THR A 509 -36.68 40.45 -53.88
N LEU A 510 -37.00 39.14 -54.01
CA LEU A 510 -36.15 38.09 -54.53
C LEU A 510 -36.25 37.99 -56.05
N VAL A 511 -35.09 37.96 -56.69
CA VAL A 511 -35.00 37.87 -58.15
C VAL A 511 -34.11 36.69 -58.52
#